data_4767830264239c68991d27c69f933a75
#
_entry.id   4767830264239c68991d27c69f933a75
#
_cell.length_a   1.000
_cell.length_b   1.000
_cell.length_c   1.000
_cell.angle_alpha   90.00
_cell.angle_beta   90.00
_cell.angle_gamma   90.00
#
_symmetry.space_group_name_H-M   'P 1'
#
loop_
_entity.id
_entity.type
_entity.pdbx_description
1 polymer ?
#
loop_
_entity_poly.entity_id
_entity_poly.type
_entity_poly.pdbx_seq_one_letter_code
_entity_poly.pdbx_strand_id
1 'polypeptide(L)'
;MARFLFIDEKIINLMQVNEKPCGGAAVQTYGWILGLIAEGQEVLVMTKVDDKTILKEECRNIRIVPMYNFNKGIRWLRWIYYRLPYTYKKIKAAKPDYIYSAIASWTTLLLAMTCRMLHVKYIQRISSDVQSDKRFRDTNSIIQQLLLNWGLKLSHHILCQNNYQLLKIKKKFPHKSAIKLLNPYYLKNQEQPSNDRSGGYIAWLGLYRYPKNLKLLYQIAALLKHEQFMIAGKPGSNNDEETTLYLEKLKQLPNVQFPGYLERTQVLPFLTKAKFLLNTSRFEGFSNTFLEAWAVGTPVLSTVNVNPDSIISNHTLGIVYTDVFDLCQQHATLSRELYQLMSNNARQYVAYYHGYRIVTQQLLNYLSKTDKPITSSTYLNAPA
;
A
#
# COMPACT_ATOMS: atom_id res chain seq x y z
N MET A 1 25.69 -4.59 7.90
CA MET A 1 24.73 -5.04 6.86
C MET A 1 23.74 -5.98 7.52
N ALA A 2 22.47 -5.66 7.48
CA ALA A 2 21.42 -6.50 8.05
C ALA A 2 20.70 -7.29 6.94
N ARG A 3 20.15 -8.45 7.30
CA ARG A 3 19.45 -9.34 6.39
C ARG A 3 17.94 -9.24 6.61
N PHE A 4 17.21 -8.81 5.59
CA PHE A 4 15.77 -8.65 5.61
C PHE A 4 15.08 -9.74 4.79
N LEU A 5 14.11 -10.44 5.38
CA LEU A 5 13.26 -11.41 4.68
C LEU A 5 11.85 -10.83 4.52
N PHE A 6 11.44 -10.58 3.29
CA PHE A 6 10.08 -10.18 2.94
C PHE A 6 9.21 -11.40 2.69
N ILE A 7 8.03 -11.43 3.31
CA ILE A 7 7.05 -12.51 3.10
C ILE A 7 5.84 -11.92 2.38
N ASP A 8 5.77 -12.16 1.07
CA ASP A 8 4.66 -11.68 0.22
C ASP A 8 4.43 -12.66 -0.94
N GLU A 9 3.21 -13.20 -1.03
CA GLU A 9 2.84 -14.21 -2.04
C GLU A 9 2.92 -13.68 -3.46
N LYS A 10 2.63 -12.40 -3.67
CA LYS A 10 2.43 -11.78 -4.99
C LYS A 10 3.56 -10.86 -5.43
N ILE A 11 4.56 -10.63 -4.60
CA ILE A 11 5.65 -9.70 -4.90
C ILE A 11 6.44 -10.09 -6.14
N ILE A 12 6.53 -11.40 -6.43
CA ILE A 12 7.20 -11.92 -7.61
C ILE A 12 6.62 -11.34 -8.90
N ASN A 13 5.33 -11.00 -8.91
CA ASN A 13 4.66 -10.39 -10.05
C ASN A 13 5.26 -9.03 -10.46
N LEU A 14 5.88 -8.31 -9.52
CA LEU A 14 6.58 -7.05 -9.79
C LEU A 14 8.06 -7.23 -10.06
N MET A 15 8.65 -8.30 -9.53
CA MET A 15 10.08 -8.58 -9.64
C MET A 15 10.46 -9.23 -10.98
N GLN A 16 9.51 -9.80 -11.69
CA GLN A 16 9.75 -10.46 -12.99
C GLN A 16 9.70 -9.48 -14.16
N VAL A 17 10.41 -9.81 -15.25
CA VAL A 17 10.47 -8.99 -16.48
C VAL A 17 9.07 -8.75 -17.04
N ASN A 18 8.26 -9.82 -17.13
CA ASN A 18 6.86 -9.72 -17.55
C ASN A 18 5.99 -9.49 -16.31
N GLU A 19 5.88 -8.21 -15.88
CA GLU A 19 5.09 -7.83 -14.71
C GLU A 19 3.66 -8.36 -14.81
N LYS A 20 3.19 -8.95 -13.72
CA LYS A 20 1.80 -9.38 -13.58
C LYS A 20 1.06 -8.47 -12.60
N PRO A 21 -0.26 -8.37 -12.73
CA PRO A 21 -1.08 -7.57 -11.84
C PRO A 21 -0.92 -7.95 -10.37
N CYS A 22 -0.77 -6.94 -9.52
CA CYS A 22 -0.65 -7.10 -8.06
C CYS A 22 -1.41 -6.00 -7.31
N GLY A 23 -1.63 -6.22 -6.02
CA GLY A 23 -2.26 -5.21 -5.15
C GLY A 23 -1.28 -4.14 -4.66
N GLY A 24 -1.83 -3.03 -4.15
CA GLY A 24 -1.03 -1.91 -3.62
C GLY A 24 -0.02 -2.30 -2.53
N ALA A 25 -0.33 -3.30 -1.69
CA ALA A 25 0.62 -3.78 -0.68
C ALA A 25 1.91 -4.33 -1.30
N ALA A 26 1.82 -5.04 -2.44
CA ALA A 26 3.00 -5.54 -3.15
C ALA A 26 3.82 -4.40 -3.76
N VAL A 27 3.18 -3.34 -4.27
CA VAL A 27 3.87 -2.14 -4.78
C VAL A 27 4.70 -1.48 -3.69
N GLN A 28 4.14 -1.32 -2.49
CA GLN A 28 4.89 -0.80 -1.33
C GLN A 28 6.05 -1.72 -0.95
N THR A 29 5.80 -3.03 -0.89
CA THR A 29 6.83 -4.03 -0.56
C THR A 29 7.98 -3.95 -1.55
N TYR A 30 7.70 -3.76 -2.83
CA TYR A 30 8.71 -3.59 -3.87
C TYR A 30 9.57 -2.34 -3.63
N GLY A 31 8.96 -1.22 -3.27
CA GLY A 31 9.68 0.00 -2.91
C GLY A 31 10.62 -0.21 -1.71
N TRP A 32 10.19 -0.93 -0.66
CA TRP A 32 11.04 -1.29 0.47
C TRP A 32 12.21 -2.18 0.07
N ILE A 33 11.97 -3.19 -0.78
CA ILE A 33 12.99 -4.11 -1.28
C ILE A 33 14.09 -3.34 -2.02
N LEU A 34 13.70 -2.51 -3.00
CA LEU A 34 14.65 -1.72 -3.78
C LEU A 34 15.39 -0.70 -2.91
N GLY A 35 14.71 -0.09 -1.94
CA GLY A 35 15.31 0.84 -1.01
C GLY A 35 16.38 0.20 -0.13
N LEU A 36 16.09 -0.96 0.44
CA LEU A 36 17.06 -1.69 1.27
C LEU A 36 18.28 -2.16 0.47
N ILE A 37 18.09 -2.61 -0.77
CA ILE A 37 19.21 -2.96 -1.67
C ILE A 37 20.06 -1.73 -1.95
N ALA A 38 19.43 -0.58 -2.25
CA ALA A 38 20.15 0.67 -2.53
C ALA A 38 20.92 1.21 -1.31
N GLU A 39 20.49 0.85 -0.09
CA GLU A 39 21.18 1.17 1.17
C GLU A 39 22.10 0.02 1.64
N GLY A 40 22.48 -0.89 0.74
CA GLY A 40 23.49 -1.92 0.99
C GLY A 40 23.04 -3.03 1.95
N GLN A 41 21.74 -3.26 2.12
CA GLN A 41 21.21 -4.34 2.96
C GLN A 41 21.03 -5.63 2.15
N GLU A 42 21.15 -6.79 2.81
CA GLU A 42 20.84 -8.08 2.18
C GLU A 42 19.34 -8.32 2.20
N VAL A 43 18.74 -8.57 1.02
CA VAL A 43 17.30 -8.78 0.88
C VAL A 43 17.01 -10.19 0.39
N LEU A 44 16.14 -10.88 1.12
CA LEU A 44 15.55 -12.16 0.75
C LEU A 44 14.04 -11.98 0.60
N VAL A 45 13.46 -12.75 -0.32
CA VAL A 45 12.02 -12.69 -0.57
C VAL A 45 11.44 -14.09 -0.55
N MET A 46 10.52 -14.34 0.40
CA MET A 46 9.72 -15.57 0.45
C MET A 46 8.43 -15.34 -0.32
N THR A 47 8.32 -15.98 -1.48
CA THR A 47 7.20 -15.78 -2.40
C THR A 47 6.85 -17.07 -3.16
N LYS A 48 5.73 -17.04 -3.88
CA LYS A 48 5.35 -18.12 -4.79
C LYS A 48 6.22 -18.02 -6.04
N VAL A 49 6.97 -19.06 -6.32
CA VAL A 49 7.86 -19.14 -7.50
C VAL A 49 7.25 -20.05 -8.54
N ASP A 50 7.41 -19.68 -9.81
CA ASP A 50 7.14 -20.51 -11.00
C ASP A 50 8.49 -20.75 -11.69
N ASP A 51 8.73 -21.96 -12.20
CA ASP A 51 10.01 -22.35 -12.82
C ASP A 51 10.40 -21.50 -14.04
N LYS A 52 9.45 -20.74 -14.61
CA LYS A 52 9.65 -19.84 -15.75
C LYS A 52 9.89 -18.37 -15.37
N THR A 53 10.09 -18.07 -14.08
CA THR A 53 10.23 -16.69 -13.64
C THR A 53 11.61 -16.13 -13.97
N ILE A 54 11.67 -15.11 -14.83
CA ILE A 54 12.89 -14.33 -15.13
C ILE A 54 12.80 -13.02 -14.35
N LEU A 55 13.73 -12.80 -13.42
CA LEU A 55 13.78 -11.58 -12.62
C LEU A 55 14.31 -10.41 -13.43
N LYS A 56 13.83 -9.20 -13.10
CA LYS A 56 14.37 -7.93 -13.59
C LYS A 56 15.82 -7.77 -13.13
N GLU A 57 16.57 -6.92 -13.84
CA GLU A 57 17.97 -6.67 -13.55
C GLU A 57 18.19 -6.18 -12.12
N GLU A 58 17.40 -5.23 -11.67
CA GLU A 58 17.44 -4.69 -10.31
C GLU A 58 17.10 -5.71 -9.21
N CYS A 59 16.51 -6.85 -9.60
CA CYS A 59 16.11 -7.93 -8.67
C CYS A 59 17.02 -9.17 -8.77
N ARG A 60 18.00 -9.23 -9.65
CA ARG A 60 18.83 -10.44 -9.91
C ARG A 60 19.57 -10.93 -8.68
N ASN A 61 20.02 -10.02 -7.83
CA ASN A 61 20.77 -10.35 -6.61
C ASN A 61 19.89 -10.69 -5.42
N ILE A 62 18.56 -10.69 -5.58
CA ILE A 62 17.63 -11.02 -4.50
C ILE A 62 17.54 -12.54 -4.38
N ARG A 63 17.85 -13.06 -3.20
CA ARG A 63 17.68 -14.49 -2.91
C ARG A 63 16.21 -14.83 -2.71
N ILE A 64 15.65 -15.62 -3.62
CA ILE A 64 14.28 -16.08 -3.52
C ILE A 64 14.20 -17.32 -2.63
N VAL A 65 13.31 -17.29 -1.65
CA VAL A 65 12.96 -18.40 -0.78
C VAL A 65 11.59 -18.91 -1.20
N PRO A 66 11.46 -20.12 -1.73
CA PRO A 66 10.16 -20.64 -2.18
C PRO A 66 9.17 -20.74 -1.01
N MET A 67 7.94 -20.27 -1.22
CA MET A 67 6.81 -20.56 -0.32
C MET A 67 6.36 -22.01 -0.45
N TYR A 68 5.59 -22.45 0.54
CA TYR A 68 4.93 -23.76 0.52
C TYR A 68 3.97 -23.89 -0.68
N ASN A 69 3.70 -25.14 -1.10
CA ASN A 69 2.69 -25.40 -2.12
C ASN A 69 1.28 -25.13 -1.54
N PHE A 70 0.55 -24.19 -2.15
CA PHE A 70 -0.76 -23.74 -1.67
C PHE A 70 -1.84 -24.81 -1.78
N ASN A 71 -1.67 -25.78 -2.67
CA ASN A 71 -2.65 -26.86 -2.93
C ASN A 71 -2.37 -28.11 -2.11
N LYS A 72 -1.19 -28.23 -1.48
CA LYS A 72 -0.80 -29.41 -0.70
C LYS A 72 -1.46 -29.41 0.67
N GLY A 73 -1.90 -30.59 1.09
CA GLY A 73 -2.40 -30.87 2.44
C GLY A 73 -3.91 -30.66 2.62
N ILE A 74 -4.46 -31.17 3.73
CA ILE A 74 -5.88 -31.10 4.10
C ILE A 74 -6.25 -29.65 4.44
N ARG A 75 -7.25 -29.08 3.75
CA ARG A 75 -7.57 -27.65 3.70
C ARG A 75 -7.59 -26.93 5.06
N TRP A 76 -8.19 -27.52 6.09
CA TRP A 76 -8.35 -26.90 7.40
C TRP A 76 -7.21 -27.18 8.38
N LEU A 77 -6.43 -28.28 8.19
CA LEU A 77 -5.29 -28.66 9.03
C LEU A 77 -3.92 -28.21 8.49
N ARG A 78 -3.82 -27.94 7.16
CA ARG A 78 -2.53 -27.69 6.48
C ARG A 78 -1.70 -26.55 7.07
N TRP A 79 -2.33 -25.61 7.79
CA TRP A 79 -1.59 -24.55 8.47
C TRP A 79 -0.75 -25.11 9.63
N ILE A 80 -1.27 -26.05 10.40
CA ILE A 80 -0.60 -26.59 11.59
C ILE A 80 0.51 -27.55 11.19
N TYR A 81 0.20 -28.58 10.39
CA TYR A 81 1.18 -29.66 10.13
C TYR A 81 2.07 -29.44 8.90
N TYR A 82 1.70 -28.53 8.00
CA TYR A 82 2.45 -28.33 6.75
C TYR A 82 2.99 -26.90 6.57
N ARG A 83 2.12 -25.89 6.52
CA ARG A 83 2.53 -24.52 6.15
C ARG A 83 3.40 -23.86 7.21
N LEU A 84 3.02 -23.93 8.48
CA LEU A 84 3.78 -23.34 9.57
C LEU A 84 5.13 -24.04 9.78
N PRO A 85 5.24 -25.40 9.87
CA PRO A 85 6.53 -26.08 9.95
C PRO A 85 7.43 -25.82 8.73
N TYR A 86 6.87 -25.76 7.53
CA TYR A 86 7.62 -25.41 6.33
C TYR A 86 8.20 -23.99 6.43
N THR A 87 7.35 -23.01 6.75
CA THR A 87 7.75 -21.61 6.91
C THR A 87 8.83 -21.46 7.98
N TYR A 88 8.66 -22.11 9.14
CA TYR A 88 9.66 -22.15 10.22
C TYR A 88 11.02 -22.66 9.71
N LYS A 89 11.05 -23.82 9.03
CA LYS A 89 12.28 -24.41 8.48
C LYS A 89 12.97 -23.46 7.49
N LYS A 90 12.20 -22.82 6.61
CA LYS A 90 12.75 -21.89 5.61
C LYS A 90 13.31 -20.62 6.24
N ILE A 91 12.63 -20.04 7.22
CA ILE A 91 13.11 -18.88 7.97
C ILE A 91 14.39 -19.25 8.74
N LYS A 92 14.41 -20.39 9.44
CA LYS A 92 15.58 -20.88 10.17
C LYS A 92 16.80 -21.05 9.26
N ALA A 93 16.61 -21.60 8.06
CA ALA A 93 17.68 -21.78 7.06
C ALA A 93 18.14 -20.45 6.44
N ALA A 94 17.24 -19.48 6.29
CA ALA A 94 17.54 -18.16 5.73
C ALA A 94 18.31 -17.25 6.70
N LYS A 95 18.17 -17.48 8.03
CA LYS A 95 18.82 -16.71 9.12
C LYS A 95 18.68 -15.19 8.93
N PRO A 96 17.47 -14.63 8.74
CA PRO A 96 17.30 -13.18 8.63
C PRO A 96 17.42 -12.52 9.99
N ASP A 97 17.85 -11.23 10.00
CA ASP A 97 17.80 -10.37 11.19
C ASP A 97 16.38 -9.82 11.36
N TYR A 98 15.73 -9.51 10.25
CA TYR A 98 14.39 -8.94 10.20
C TYR A 98 13.48 -9.71 9.25
N ILE A 99 12.23 -9.88 9.66
CA ILE A 99 11.14 -10.35 8.79
C ILE A 99 10.12 -9.24 8.63
N TYR A 100 9.76 -8.94 7.38
CA TYR A 100 8.75 -7.94 7.04
C TYR A 100 7.51 -8.60 6.43
N SER A 101 6.33 -8.17 6.89
CA SER A 101 5.04 -8.52 6.30
C SER A 101 4.17 -7.27 6.09
N ALA A 102 3.63 -7.12 4.88
CA ALA A 102 2.85 -5.94 4.48
C ALA A 102 1.38 -6.02 4.91
N ILE A 103 0.81 -7.21 5.05
CA ILE A 103 -0.63 -7.39 5.29
C ILE A 103 -0.85 -7.96 6.69
N ALA A 104 -1.43 -7.13 7.56
CA ALA A 104 -1.82 -7.57 8.89
C ALA A 104 -3.11 -8.42 8.84
N SER A 105 -3.03 -9.65 9.33
CA SER A 105 -4.12 -10.63 9.34
C SER A 105 -3.96 -11.59 10.53
N TRP A 106 -4.80 -12.60 10.64
CA TRP A 106 -4.65 -13.65 11.64
C TRP A 106 -3.28 -14.39 11.56
N THR A 107 -2.68 -14.47 10.38
CA THR A 107 -1.34 -15.08 10.19
C THR A 107 -0.22 -14.26 10.81
N THR A 108 -0.46 -12.99 11.14
CA THR A 108 0.49 -12.12 11.88
C THR A 108 0.91 -12.78 13.20
N LEU A 109 -0.03 -13.48 13.90
CA LEU A 109 0.31 -14.22 15.11
C LEU A 109 1.30 -15.34 14.86
N LEU A 110 1.06 -16.13 13.82
CA LEU A 110 1.93 -17.28 13.49
C LEU A 110 3.35 -16.83 13.15
N LEU A 111 3.47 -15.75 12.35
CA LEU A 111 4.77 -15.16 12.01
C LEU A 111 5.45 -14.56 13.24
N ALA A 112 4.73 -13.83 14.07
CA ALA A 112 5.29 -13.25 15.29
C ALA A 112 5.81 -14.30 16.28
N MET A 113 5.07 -15.41 16.45
CA MET A 113 5.51 -16.55 17.26
C MET A 113 6.76 -17.22 16.66
N THR A 114 6.75 -17.48 15.35
CA THR A 114 7.90 -18.06 14.64
C THR A 114 9.15 -17.18 14.82
N CYS A 115 9.01 -15.87 14.67
CA CYS A 115 10.10 -14.92 14.84
C CYS A 115 10.66 -14.93 16.27
N ARG A 116 9.78 -14.99 17.27
CA ARG A 116 10.22 -15.08 18.68
C ARG A 116 10.97 -16.37 18.97
N MET A 117 10.49 -17.54 18.45
CA MET A 117 11.16 -18.81 18.62
C MET A 117 12.54 -18.87 17.94
N LEU A 118 12.73 -18.11 16.85
CA LEU A 118 13.98 -18.06 16.10
C LEU A 118 14.86 -16.86 16.47
N HIS A 119 14.45 -16.03 17.45
CA HIS A 119 15.13 -14.80 17.85
C HIS A 119 15.33 -13.79 16.70
N VAL A 120 14.37 -13.75 15.77
CA VAL A 120 14.34 -12.83 14.61
C VAL A 120 13.42 -11.67 14.91
N LYS A 121 13.78 -10.44 14.52
CA LYS A 121 12.92 -9.25 14.68
C LYS A 121 11.79 -9.25 13.65
N TYR A 122 10.55 -9.07 14.09
CA TYR A 122 9.38 -9.05 13.22
C TYR A 122 8.83 -7.64 13.04
N ILE A 123 8.75 -7.19 11.80
CA ILE A 123 8.20 -5.90 11.37
C ILE A 123 6.85 -6.16 10.69
N GLN A 124 5.78 -5.71 11.32
CA GLN A 124 4.44 -5.77 10.73
C GLN A 124 4.02 -4.39 10.22
N ARG A 125 3.67 -4.29 8.94
CA ARG A 125 3.07 -3.07 8.41
C ARG A 125 1.55 -3.13 8.47
N ILE A 126 0.92 -2.02 8.84
CA ILE A 126 -0.52 -1.81 8.71
C ILE A 126 -0.77 -1.22 7.33
N SER A 127 -1.52 -1.93 6.48
CA SER A 127 -1.75 -1.54 5.08
C SER A 127 -3.14 -0.94 4.82
N SER A 128 -4.03 -0.95 5.83
CA SER A 128 -5.37 -0.34 5.77
C SER A 128 -5.78 0.11 7.16
N ASP A 129 -6.54 1.20 7.27
CA ASP A 129 -7.04 1.72 8.54
C ASP A 129 -7.91 0.72 9.29
N VAL A 130 -8.67 -0.08 8.54
CA VAL A 130 -9.52 -1.16 9.08
C VAL A 130 -8.73 -2.14 9.93
N GLN A 131 -7.46 -2.41 9.62
CA GLN A 131 -6.62 -3.33 10.40
C GLN A 131 -6.24 -2.78 11.78
N SER A 132 -6.39 -1.48 12.00
CA SER A 132 -6.05 -0.83 13.26
C SER A 132 -7.26 -0.63 14.19
N ASP A 133 -8.50 -0.83 13.71
CA ASP A 133 -9.72 -0.50 14.44
C ASP A 133 -10.81 -1.60 14.40
N LYS A 134 -12.00 -1.26 14.91
CA LYS A 134 -13.13 -2.20 15.06
C LYS A 134 -13.74 -2.62 13.72
N ARG A 135 -13.60 -1.82 12.65
CA ARG A 135 -14.11 -2.10 11.29
C ARG A 135 -13.50 -3.37 10.68
N PHE A 136 -12.40 -3.87 11.26
CA PHE A 136 -11.84 -5.18 10.86
C PHE A 136 -12.88 -6.31 11.01
N ARG A 137 -13.81 -6.18 11.95
CA ARG A 137 -14.90 -7.15 12.19
C ARG A 137 -15.96 -7.17 11.09
N ASP A 138 -16.09 -6.12 10.31
CA ASP A 138 -17.09 -6.03 9.24
C ASP A 138 -16.81 -7.05 8.12
N THR A 139 -15.55 -7.47 8.01
CA THR A 139 -15.12 -8.43 6.98
C THR A 139 -14.41 -9.67 7.54
N ASN A 140 -14.18 -9.73 8.85
CA ASN A 140 -13.43 -10.79 9.52
C ASN A 140 -14.12 -11.22 10.82
N SER A 141 -13.94 -12.48 11.22
CA SER A 141 -14.50 -12.99 12.47
C SER A 141 -13.83 -12.37 13.71
N ILE A 142 -14.52 -12.43 14.86
CA ILE A 142 -13.97 -12.01 16.16
C ILE A 142 -12.66 -12.76 16.47
N ILE A 143 -12.60 -14.07 16.14
CA ILE A 143 -11.41 -14.89 16.35
C ILE A 143 -10.26 -14.34 15.52
N GLN A 144 -10.46 -14.02 14.26
CA GLN A 144 -9.43 -13.45 13.40
C GLN A 144 -8.93 -12.10 13.94
N GLN A 145 -9.81 -11.28 14.50
CA GLN A 145 -9.41 -10.03 15.14
C GLN A 145 -8.59 -10.27 16.41
N LEU A 146 -8.96 -11.25 17.25
CA LEU A 146 -8.17 -11.61 18.43
C LEU A 146 -6.79 -12.11 18.06
N LEU A 147 -6.69 -12.99 17.05
CA LEU A 147 -5.41 -13.52 16.56
C LEU A 147 -4.54 -12.38 15.98
N LEU A 148 -5.13 -11.47 15.20
CA LEU A 148 -4.42 -10.29 14.72
C LEU A 148 -3.89 -9.43 15.88
N ASN A 149 -4.70 -9.15 16.89
CA ASN A 149 -4.31 -8.35 18.04
C ASN A 149 -3.14 -8.97 18.81
N TRP A 150 -3.19 -10.28 19.04
CA TRP A 150 -2.09 -11.00 19.67
C TRP A 150 -0.84 -10.99 18.80
N GLY A 151 -0.99 -11.13 17.49
CA GLY A 151 0.10 -11.01 16.53
C GLY A 151 0.77 -9.63 16.58
N LEU A 152 -0.01 -8.56 16.57
CA LEU A 152 0.50 -7.18 16.73
C LEU A 152 1.18 -6.97 18.09
N LYS A 153 0.61 -7.51 19.17
CA LYS A 153 1.22 -7.45 20.50
C LYS A 153 2.58 -8.17 20.54
N LEU A 154 2.73 -9.29 19.84
CA LEU A 154 3.96 -10.06 19.77
C LEU A 154 4.97 -9.56 18.73
N SER A 155 4.56 -8.80 17.72
CA SER A 155 5.47 -8.19 16.73
C SER A 155 6.53 -7.32 17.43
N HIS A 156 7.73 -7.18 16.86
CA HIS A 156 8.76 -6.31 17.42
C HIS A 156 8.48 -4.86 17.05
N HIS A 157 8.24 -4.59 15.78
CA HIS A 157 7.93 -3.26 15.26
C HIS A 157 6.63 -3.25 14.48
N ILE A 158 5.88 -2.15 14.58
CA ILE A 158 4.68 -1.91 13.79
C ILE A 158 4.90 -0.63 12.98
N LEU A 159 4.77 -0.74 11.64
CA LEU A 159 4.85 0.39 10.73
C LEU A 159 3.43 0.83 10.34
N CYS A 160 3.12 2.09 10.58
CA CYS A 160 1.86 2.73 10.22
C CYS A 160 2.05 3.65 9.01
N GLN A 161 1.01 3.83 8.20
CA GLN A 161 1.06 4.68 7.00
C GLN A 161 0.66 6.13 7.28
N ASN A 162 -0.15 6.35 8.32
CA ASN A 162 -0.70 7.64 8.69
C ASN A 162 -0.81 7.78 10.22
N ASN A 163 -1.11 8.98 10.68
CA ASN A 163 -1.25 9.29 12.11
C ASN A 163 -2.45 8.57 12.74
N TYR A 164 -3.55 8.38 12.00
CA TYR A 164 -4.71 7.65 12.48
C TYR A 164 -4.33 6.24 12.93
N GLN A 165 -3.64 5.49 12.06
CA GLN A 165 -3.16 4.14 12.39
C GLN A 165 -2.22 4.15 13.59
N LEU A 166 -1.26 5.08 13.62
CA LEU A 166 -0.29 5.19 14.71
C LEU A 166 -0.98 5.46 16.06
N LEU A 167 -1.93 6.40 16.10
CA LEU A 167 -2.69 6.71 17.30
C LEU A 167 -3.53 5.53 17.79
N LYS A 168 -4.20 4.81 16.87
CA LYS A 168 -4.96 3.60 17.21
C LYS A 168 -4.09 2.50 17.77
N ILE A 169 -2.92 2.25 17.15
CA ILE A 169 -1.95 1.25 17.62
C ILE A 169 -1.37 1.64 18.98
N LYS A 170 -0.94 2.89 19.17
CA LYS A 170 -0.40 3.36 20.45
C LYS A 170 -1.45 3.35 21.57
N LYS A 171 -2.70 3.73 21.27
CA LYS A 171 -3.80 3.61 22.25
C LYS A 171 -4.03 2.17 22.68
N LYS A 172 -3.94 1.21 21.75
CA LYS A 172 -4.19 -0.21 22.01
C LYS A 172 -2.99 -0.93 22.65
N PHE A 173 -1.78 -0.51 22.29
CA PHE A 173 -0.52 -1.09 22.73
C PHE A 173 0.47 0.03 23.11
N PRO A 174 0.31 0.68 24.30
CA PRO A 174 1.06 1.90 24.68
C PRO A 174 2.60 1.74 24.61
N HIS A 175 3.10 0.58 25.01
CA HIS A 175 4.55 0.30 25.05
C HIS A 175 5.09 -0.34 23.76
N LYS A 176 4.27 -0.44 22.69
CA LYS A 176 4.69 -1.05 21.44
C LYS A 176 5.58 -0.09 20.65
N SER A 177 6.69 -0.63 20.15
CA SER A 177 7.52 0.06 19.18
C SER A 177 6.73 0.20 17.87
N ALA A 178 6.20 1.41 17.64
CA ALA A 178 5.39 1.74 16.46
C ALA A 178 5.78 3.12 15.95
N ILE A 179 5.89 3.23 14.62
CA ILE A 179 6.26 4.47 13.92
C ILE A 179 5.38 4.68 12.69
N LYS A 180 5.12 5.95 12.35
CA LYS A 180 4.60 6.32 11.03
C LYS A 180 5.77 6.42 10.07
N LEU A 181 5.70 5.64 8.98
CA LEU A 181 6.58 5.75 7.82
C LEU A 181 5.73 5.78 6.55
N LEU A 182 6.07 6.69 5.67
CA LEU A 182 5.38 6.83 4.39
C LEU A 182 5.61 5.61 3.49
N ASN A 183 4.81 5.47 2.44
CA ASN A 183 4.98 4.38 1.48
C ASN A 183 6.17 4.69 0.57
N PRO A 184 7.20 3.85 0.50
CA PRO A 184 8.29 4.07 -0.44
C PRO A 184 7.77 3.89 -1.87
N TYR A 185 8.11 4.82 -2.74
CA TYR A 185 7.76 4.77 -4.15
C TYR A 185 9.02 4.81 -5.01
N TYR A 186 9.14 3.84 -5.92
CA TYR A 186 10.23 3.78 -6.88
C TYR A 186 9.86 4.59 -8.11
N LEU A 187 10.45 5.79 -8.22
CA LEU A 187 10.37 6.63 -9.40
C LEU A 187 11.36 6.10 -10.44
N LYS A 188 10.87 5.46 -11.47
CA LYS A 188 11.66 5.20 -12.67
C LYS A 188 11.75 6.53 -13.43
N ASN A 189 12.94 6.92 -13.92
CA ASN A 189 13.11 8.11 -14.73
C ASN A 189 12.05 8.14 -15.84
N GLN A 190 11.14 9.10 -15.79
CA GLN A 190 10.04 9.22 -16.73
C GLN A 190 10.16 10.53 -17.49
N GLU A 191 9.81 10.48 -18.77
CA GLU A 191 9.64 11.68 -19.60
C GLU A 191 8.68 12.65 -18.91
N GLN A 192 9.02 13.91 -18.91
CA GLN A 192 8.16 14.94 -18.33
C GLN A 192 6.86 15.00 -19.15
N PRO A 193 5.70 14.83 -18.54
CA PRO A 193 4.45 14.97 -19.25
C PRO A 193 4.29 16.42 -19.73
N SER A 194 3.60 16.60 -20.86
CA SER A 194 3.23 17.94 -21.32
C SER A 194 2.40 18.67 -20.26
N ASN A 195 2.67 19.96 -20.08
CA ASN A 195 1.95 20.79 -19.09
C ASN A 195 0.50 21.07 -19.49
N ASP A 196 0.12 20.80 -20.74
CA ASP A 196 -1.25 21.01 -21.23
C ASP A 196 -2.05 19.72 -21.21
N ARG A 197 -3.00 19.63 -20.28
CA ARG A 197 -3.95 18.52 -20.13
C ARG A 197 -5.40 18.96 -20.33
N SER A 198 -5.62 20.06 -21.04
CA SER A 198 -6.97 20.61 -21.29
C SER A 198 -7.90 19.61 -21.98
N GLY A 199 -7.36 18.73 -22.83
CA GLY A 199 -8.10 17.65 -23.50
C GLY A 199 -8.13 16.29 -22.77
N GLY A 200 -7.63 16.22 -21.52
CA GLY A 200 -7.56 14.97 -20.74
C GLY A 200 -8.92 14.54 -20.15
N TYR A 201 -8.94 13.38 -19.53
CA TYR A 201 -10.11 12.80 -18.87
C TYR A 201 -9.91 12.74 -17.35
N ILE A 202 -10.99 12.50 -16.60
CA ILE A 202 -10.94 12.12 -15.19
C ILE A 202 -10.75 10.62 -15.11
N ALA A 203 -9.59 10.19 -14.59
CA ALA A 203 -9.25 8.79 -14.43
C ALA A 203 -9.83 8.22 -13.12
N TRP A 204 -10.30 6.98 -13.16
CA TRP A 204 -10.59 6.19 -11.98
C TRP A 204 -9.90 4.83 -12.09
N LEU A 205 -9.23 4.39 -11.01
CA LEU A 205 -8.46 3.14 -10.98
C LEU A 205 -8.85 2.28 -9.78
N GLY A 206 -9.25 1.03 -10.01
CA GLY A 206 -9.50 0.12 -8.90
C GLY A 206 -10.18 -1.19 -9.26
N LEU A 207 -10.29 -2.08 -8.27
CA LEU A 207 -11.18 -3.23 -8.36
C LEU A 207 -12.61 -2.78 -8.06
N TYR A 208 -13.59 -3.26 -8.83
CA TYR A 208 -15.00 -3.00 -8.57
C TYR A 208 -15.42 -3.79 -7.35
N ARG A 209 -15.61 -3.09 -6.22
CA ARG A 209 -15.97 -3.66 -4.92
C ARG A 209 -16.48 -2.58 -3.97
N TYR A 210 -17.27 -2.95 -2.99
CA TYR A 210 -17.92 -2.05 -2.03
C TYR A 210 -17.01 -0.93 -1.46
N PRO A 211 -15.77 -1.18 -0.99
CA PRO A 211 -14.94 -0.10 -0.47
C PRO A 211 -14.60 1.00 -1.49
N LYS A 212 -14.70 0.72 -2.79
CA LYS A 212 -14.38 1.67 -3.86
C LYS A 212 -15.55 2.57 -4.26
N ASN A 213 -16.76 2.31 -3.75
CA ASN A 213 -17.93 3.17 -3.82
C ASN A 213 -18.29 3.65 -5.25
N LEU A 214 -18.67 2.69 -6.11
CA LEU A 214 -19.09 2.99 -7.48
C LEU A 214 -20.35 3.85 -7.52
N LYS A 215 -21.16 3.87 -6.45
CA LYS A 215 -22.30 4.77 -6.31
C LYS A 215 -21.89 6.23 -6.37
N LEU A 216 -20.88 6.62 -5.59
CA LEU A 216 -20.36 8.00 -5.61
C LEU A 216 -19.72 8.34 -6.97
N LEU A 217 -19.00 7.38 -7.57
CA LEU A 217 -18.43 7.55 -8.92
C LEU A 217 -19.52 7.84 -9.96
N TYR A 218 -20.64 7.07 -9.92
CA TYR A 218 -21.80 7.31 -10.79
C TYR A 218 -22.40 8.70 -10.58
N GLN A 219 -22.62 9.11 -9.33
CA GLN A 219 -23.18 10.41 -9.01
C GLN A 219 -22.32 11.56 -9.55
N ILE A 220 -21.01 11.47 -9.41
CA ILE A 220 -20.06 12.46 -9.93
C ILE A 220 -20.09 12.49 -11.45
N ALA A 221 -19.98 11.33 -12.11
CA ALA A 221 -19.98 11.27 -13.58
C ALA A 221 -21.30 11.75 -14.20
N ALA A 222 -22.44 11.48 -13.55
CA ALA A 222 -23.76 11.91 -13.99
C ALA A 222 -23.97 13.43 -13.86
N LEU A 223 -23.29 14.12 -12.92
CA LEU A 223 -23.37 15.58 -12.75
C LEU A 223 -22.35 16.31 -13.63
N LEU A 224 -21.13 15.82 -13.75
CA LEU A 224 -20.07 16.40 -14.59
C LEU A 224 -20.16 15.87 -16.03
N LYS A 225 -21.31 16.07 -16.70
CA LYS A 225 -21.60 15.54 -18.04
C LYS A 225 -20.64 16.03 -19.14
N HIS A 226 -20.02 17.18 -18.95
CA HIS A 226 -19.05 17.77 -19.88
C HIS A 226 -17.64 17.19 -19.73
N GLU A 227 -17.35 16.46 -18.65
CA GLU A 227 -16.08 15.78 -18.43
C GLU A 227 -16.14 14.32 -18.91
N GLN A 228 -15.07 13.85 -19.52
CA GLN A 228 -14.90 12.45 -19.89
C GLN A 228 -14.31 11.66 -18.74
N PHE A 229 -14.85 10.49 -18.47
CA PHE A 229 -14.38 9.58 -17.42
C PHE A 229 -13.82 8.31 -18.03
N MET A 230 -12.62 7.91 -17.61
CA MET A 230 -11.99 6.64 -17.97
C MET A 230 -11.88 5.77 -16.72
N ILE A 231 -12.72 4.72 -16.66
CA ILE A 231 -12.84 3.84 -15.48
C ILE A 231 -12.08 2.55 -15.74
N ALA A 232 -10.86 2.48 -15.24
CA ALA A 232 -10.00 1.30 -15.42
C ALA A 232 -10.07 0.37 -14.23
N GLY A 233 -10.41 -0.90 -14.47
CA GLY A 233 -10.53 -1.89 -13.41
C GLY A 233 -11.15 -3.19 -13.86
N LYS A 234 -11.38 -4.06 -12.88
CA LYS A 234 -12.09 -5.33 -13.07
C LYS A 234 -12.89 -5.69 -11.81
N PRO A 235 -13.88 -6.58 -11.91
CA PRO A 235 -14.61 -7.08 -10.75
C PRO A 235 -13.67 -7.66 -9.67
N GLY A 236 -13.98 -7.41 -8.42
CA GLY A 236 -13.34 -8.06 -7.27
C GLY A 236 -13.77 -9.53 -7.12
N SER A 237 -13.17 -10.25 -6.18
CA SER A 237 -13.54 -11.66 -5.89
C SER A 237 -14.93 -11.81 -5.25
N ASN A 238 -15.42 -10.78 -4.59
CA ASN A 238 -16.73 -10.74 -3.95
C ASN A 238 -17.46 -9.49 -4.45
N ASN A 239 -18.33 -9.64 -5.43
CA ASN A 239 -19.17 -8.56 -5.91
C ASN A 239 -20.41 -8.46 -4.99
N ASP A 240 -20.61 -7.26 -4.45
CA ASP A 240 -21.82 -6.89 -3.74
C ASP A 240 -22.86 -6.30 -4.73
N GLU A 241 -24.12 -6.32 -4.32
CA GLU A 241 -25.26 -5.87 -5.15
C GLU A 241 -25.15 -4.40 -5.51
N GLU A 242 -24.72 -3.54 -4.56
CA GLU A 242 -24.55 -2.10 -4.81
C GLU A 242 -23.49 -1.87 -5.90
N THR A 243 -22.34 -2.53 -5.79
CA THR A 243 -21.26 -2.42 -6.78
C THR A 243 -21.74 -2.85 -8.17
N THR A 244 -22.47 -3.96 -8.25
CA THR A 244 -23.02 -4.48 -9.51
C THR A 244 -24.01 -3.51 -10.14
N LEU A 245 -24.97 -3.01 -9.34
CA LEU A 245 -25.98 -2.06 -9.79
C LEU A 245 -25.36 -0.78 -10.37
N TYR A 246 -24.41 -0.18 -9.64
CA TYR A 246 -23.81 1.08 -10.09
C TYR A 246 -22.78 0.90 -11.22
N LEU A 247 -22.18 -0.26 -11.37
CA LEU A 247 -21.38 -0.59 -12.54
C LEU A 247 -22.24 -0.58 -13.81
N GLU A 248 -23.43 -1.20 -13.78
CA GLU A 248 -24.35 -1.19 -14.94
C GLU A 248 -24.87 0.23 -15.24
N LYS A 249 -25.18 1.03 -14.21
CA LYS A 249 -25.57 2.44 -14.42
C LYS A 249 -24.46 3.28 -15.04
N LEU A 250 -23.20 3.06 -14.62
CA LEU A 250 -22.04 3.76 -15.19
C LEU A 250 -21.83 3.43 -16.68
N LYS A 251 -22.10 2.20 -17.11
CA LYS A 251 -22.00 1.79 -18.52
C LYS A 251 -23.01 2.51 -19.43
N GLN A 252 -24.09 3.05 -18.86
CA GLN A 252 -25.13 3.77 -19.60
C GLN A 252 -24.82 5.26 -19.76
N LEU A 253 -23.82 5.80 -19.06
CA LEU A 253 -23.46 7.20 -19.15
C LEU A 253 -22.62 7.46 -20.43
N PRO A 254 -23.00 8.44 -21.28
CA PRO A 254 -22.32 8.72 -22.55
C PRO A 254 -20.90 9.28 -22.38
N ASN A 255 -20.61 9.85 -21.24
CA ASN A 255 -19.30 10.43 -20.90
C ASN A 255 -18.39 9.46 -20.10
N VAL A 256 -18.74 8.16 -20.02
CA VAL A 256 -17.96 7.15 -19.31
C VAL A 256 -17.45 6.09 -20.28
N GLN A 257 -16.15 5.79 -20.21
CA GLN A 257 -15.51 4.73 -20.96
C GLN A 257 -14.79 3.75 -20.03
N PHE A 258 -14.77 2.47 -20.43
CA PHE A 258 -14.16 1.40 -19.67
C PHE A 258 -12.99 0.78 -20.48
N PRO A 259 -11.75 1.23 -20.28
CA PRO A 259 -10.58 0.65 -20.95
C PRO A 259 -10.24 -0.76 -20.45
N GLY A 260 -10.97 -1.28 -19.45
CA GLY A 260 -10.72 -2.57 -18.86
C GLY A 260 -9.65 -2.52 -17.77
N TYR A 261 -9.06 -3.66 -17.48
CA TYR A 261 -7.99 -3.78 -16.49
C TYR A 261 -6.64 -3.41 -17.11
N LEU A 262 -5.94 -2.47 -16.50
CA LEU A 262 -4.63 -2.02 -16.96
C LEU A 262 -3.52 -2.88 -16.38
N GLU A 263 -2.60 -3.30 -17.23
CA GLU A 263 -1.33 -3.88 -16.81
C GLU A 263 -0.47 -2.81 -16.13
N ARG A 264 0.46 -3.24 -15.29
CA ARG A 264 1.29 -2.31 -14.49
C ARG A 264 2.00 -1.24 -15.32
N THR A 265 2.51 -1.62 -16.50
CA THR A 265 3.19 -0.72 -17.44
C THR A 265 2.28 0.31 -18.09
N GLN A 266 0.97 0.07 -18.10
CA GLN A 266 -0.03 0.96 -18.70
C GLN A 266 -0.56 2.02 -17.71
N VAL A 267 -0.38 1.80 -16.38
CA VAL A 267 -0.96 2.67 -15.36
C VAL A 267 -0.40 4.10 -15.44
N LEU A 268 0.91 4.26 -15.52
CA LEU A 268 1.52 5.59 -15.57
C LEU A 268 1.20 6.33 -16.87
N PRO A 269 1.32 5.72 -18.08
CA PRO A 269 0.85 6.35 -19.32
C PRO A 269 -0.64 6.74 -19.29
N PHE A 270 -1.48 5.92 -18.68
CA PHE A 270 -2.89 6.24 -18.47
C PHE A 270 -3.08 7.47 -17.59
N LEU A 271 -2.40 7.54 -16.44
CA LEU A 271 -2.47 8.68 -15.53
C LEU A 271 -1.84 9.95 -16.12
N THR A 272 -0.79 9.83 -16.93
CA THR A 272 -0.15 10.97 -17.62
C THR A 272 -1.13 11.73 -18.55
N LYS A 273 -2.07 11.01 -19.16
CA LYS A 273 -3.09 11.60 -20.05
C LYS A 273 -4.33 12.13 -19.29
N ALA A 274 -4.44 11.82 -18.00
CA ALA A 274 -5.57 12.24 -17.19
C ALA A 274 -5.42 13.69 -16.68
N LYS A 275 -6.52 14.43 -16.61
CA LYS A 275 -6.61 15.72 -15.89
C LYS A 275 -6.51 15.48 -14.39
N PHE A 276 -7.27 14.52 -13.89
CA PHE A 276 -7.33 14.16 -12.47
C PHE A 276 -7.42 12.65 -12.30
N LEU A 277 -6.93 12.18 -11.14
CA LEU A 277 -7.32 10.88 -10.60
C LEU A 277 -8.44 11.06 -9.59
N LEU A 278 -9.62 10.51 -9.85
CA LEU A 278 -10.74 10.50 -8.92
C LEU A 278 -10.66 9.29 -7.98
N ASN A 279 -10.71 9.53 -6.68
CA ASN A 279 -10.86 8.52 -5.64
C ASN A 279 -12.22 8.68 -4.96
N THR A 280 -13.03 7.65 -5.03
CA THR A 280 -14.37 7.60 -4.43
C THR A 280 -14.45 6.64 -3.24
N SER A 281 -13.30 6.09 -2.80
CA SER A 281 -13.27 5.06 -1.75
C SER A 281 -13.92 5.53 -0.46
N ARG A 282 -14.63 4.62 0.22
CA ARG A 282 -15.25 4.86 1.54
C ARG A 282 -14.18 4.97 2.64
N PHE A 283 -13.11 4.22 2.48
CA PHE A 283 -11.95 4.20 3.39
C PHE A 283 -10.71 3.65 2.68
N GLU A 284 -9.57 4.19 3.05
CA GLU A 284 -8.23 3.74 2.64
C GLU A 284 -7.28 3.89 3.84
N GLY A 285 -6.12 3.22 3.80
CA GLY A 285 -5.01 3.59 4.68
C GLY A 285 -4.21 4.73 4.06
N PHE A 286 -3.62 4.41 2.92
CA PHE A 286 -3.01 5.34 1.98
C PHE A 286 -3.14 4.76 0.58
N SER A 287 -3.74 5.50 -0.34
CA SER A 287 -3.94 5.01 -1.71
C SER A 287 -2.65 5.09 -2.52
N ASN A 288 -2.11 3.95 -2.95
CA ASN A 288 -0.92 3.95 -3.80
C ASN A 288 -1.17 4.56 -5.18
N THR A 289 -2.42 4.56 -5.66
CA THR A 289 -2.79 5.27 -6.90
C THR A 289 -2.57 6.78 -6.80
N PHE A 290 -2.58 7.34 -5.58
CA PHE A 290 -2.18 8.73 -5.37
C PHE A 290 -0.71 8.95 -5.74
N LEU A 291 0.19 8.08 -5.26
CA LEU A 291 1.61 8.17 -5.60
C LEU A 291 1.85 8.00 -7.10
N GLU A 292 1.11 7.10 -7.74
CA GLU A 292 1.17 6.87 -9.18
C GLU A 292 0.70 8.12 -9.98
N ALA A 293 -0.40 8.74 -9.56
CA ALA A 293 -0.91 9.96 -10.17
C ALA A 293 0.04 11.15 -9.92
N TRP A 294 0.44 11.37 -8.68
CA TRP A 294 1.34 12.48 -8.33
C TRP A 294 2.72 12.33 -8.97
N ALA A 295 3.24 11.12 -9.12
CA ALA A 295 4.52 10.87 -9.79
C ALA A 295 4.56 11.40 -11.23
N VAL A 296 3.43 11.37 -11.93
CA VAL A 296 3.26 11.93 -13.27
C VAL A 296 2.65 13.33 -13.27
N GLY A 297 2.47 13.95 -12.09
CA GLY A 297 1.92 15.28 -11.92
C GLY A 297 0.41 15.37 -12.17
N THR A 298 -0.34 14.30 -11.99
CA THR A 298 -1.80 14.28 -12.06
C THR A 298 -2.38 14.56 -10.67
N PRO A 299 -3.08 15.70 -10.45
CA PRO A 299 -3.72 15.99 -9.18
C PRO A 299 -4.85 14.99 -8.88
N VAL A 300 -5.22 14.86 -7.61
CA VAL A 300 -6.28 13.94 -7.19
C VAL A 300 -7.56 14.69 -6.80
N LEU A 301 -8.71 14.04 -7.04
CA LEU A 301 -10.01 14.41 -6.48
C LEU A 301 -10.34 13.36 -5.44
N SER A 302 -10.47 13.74 -4.18
CA SER A 302 -10.68 12.79 -3.09
C SER A 302 -11.67 13.30 -2.06
N THR A 303 -12.41 12.38 -1.41
CA THR A 303 -13.28 12.74 -0.30
C THR A 303 -12.49 13.12 0.95
N VAL A 304 -13.11 13.89 1.85
CA VAL A 304 -12.54 14.18 3.19
C VAL A 304 -12.19 12.91 3.97
N ASN A 305 -12.86 11.79 3.71
CA ASN A 305 -12.62 10.51 4.37
C ASN A 305 -11.34 9.81 3.86
N VAL A 306 -10.84 10.19 2.69
CA VAL A 306 -9.63 9.64 2.08
C VAL A 306 -8.61 10.74 1.82
N ASN A 307 -8.32 11.51 2.85
CA ASN A 307 -7.27 12.53 2.89
C ASN A 307 -6.35 12.25 4.09
N PRO A 308 -5.49 11.20 4.01
CA PRO A 308 -4.66 10.80 5.14
C PRO A 308 -3.77 11.95 5.60
N ASP A 309 -3.81 12.26 6.91
CA ASP A 309 -3.05 13.34 7.54
C ASP A 309 -3.25 14.72 6.87
N SER A 310 -4.37 14.91 6.15
CA SER A 310 -4.69 16.15 5.39
C SER A 310 -3.66 16.51 4.32
N ILE A 311 -2.87 15.55 3.83
CA ILE A 311 -1.75 15.83 2.92
C ILE A 311 -2.19 16.44 1.59
N ILE A 312 -3.36 16.05 1.06
CA ILE A 312 -3.87 16.60 -0.22
C ILE A 312 -4.09 18.10 -0.09
N SER A 313 -4.75 18.52 0.99
CA SER A 313 -5.04 19.93 1.25
C SER A 313 -3.77 20.70 1.65
N ASN A 314 -2.96 20.15 2.59
CA ASN A 314 -1.80 20.85 3.14
C ASN A 314 -0.70 21.11 2.11
N HIS A 315 -0.59 20.25 1.09
CA HIS A 315 0.43 20.37 0.04
C HIS A 315 -0.15 20.76 -1.31
N THR A 316 -1.45 21.09 -1.39
CA THR A 316 -2.11 21.46 -2.66
C THR A 316 -1.88 20.43 -3.75
N LEU A 317 -2.23 19.15 -3.47
CA LEU A 317 -2.00 18.00 -4.37
C LEU A 317 -3.25 17.62 -5.18
N GLY A 318 -4.33 18.38 -5.03
CA GLY A 318 -5.62 18.13 -5.64
C GLY A 318 -6.76 18.78 -4.88
N ILE A 319 -7.98 18.33 -5.14
CA ILE A 319 -9.22 18.81 -4.52
C ILE A 319 -9.72 17.79 -3.50
N VAL A 320 -10.03 18.27 -2.30
CA VAL A 320 -10.70 17.48 -1.26
C VAL A 320 -12.13 17.98 -1.14
N TYR A 321 -13.09 17.08 -1.33
CA TYR A 321 -14.51 17.43 -1.36
C TYR A 321 -15.31 16.67 -0.30
N THR A 322 -16.40 17.29 0.18
CA THR A 322 -17.32 16.72 1.17
C THR A 322 -18.41 15.90 0.52
N ASP A 323 -18.94 16.38 -0.59
CA ASP A 323 -19.99 15.73 -1.38
C ASP A 323 -19.87 16.07 -2.88
N VAL A 324 -20.80 15.60 -3.69
CA VAL A 324 -20.75 15.75 -5.15
C VAL A 324 -20.94 17.19 -5.57
N PHE A 325 -21.78 17.98 -4.89
CA PHE A 325 -22.04 19.37 -5.23
C PHE A 325 -20.83 20.25 -4.91
N ASP A 326 -20.20 20.03 -3.75
CA ASP A 326 -18.94 20.69 -3.38
C ASP A 326 -17.85 20.41 -4.42
N LEU A 327 -17.70 19.15 -4.88
CA LEU A 327 -16.76 18.82 -5.94
C LEU A 327 -17.08 19.60 -7.23
N CYS A 328 -18.35 19.64 -7.66
CA CYS A 328 -18.74 20.35 -8.86
C CYS A 328 -18.44 21.86 -8.76
N GLN A 329 -18.69 22.47 -7.62
CA GLN A 329 -18.41 23.88 -7.37
C GLN A 329 -16.89 24.18 -7.41
N GLN A 330 -16.09 23.40 -6.69
CA GLN A 330 -14.62 23.55 -6.68
C GLN A 330 -14.03 23.31 -8.08
N HIS A 331 -14.54 22.31 -8.81
CA HIS A 331 -14.10 22.01 -10.16
C HIS A 331 -14.43 23.14 -11.15
N ALA A 332 -15.63 23.72 -11.07
CA ALA A 332 -16.08 24.80 -11.96
C ALA A 332 -15.28 26.11 -11.75
N THR A 333 -14.78 26.34 -10.53
CA THR A 333 -14.01 27.54 -10.17
C THR A 333 -12.50 27.35 -10.24
N LEU A 334 -12.03 26.19 -10.68
CA LEU A 334 -10.60 25.87 -10.72
C LEU A 334 -9.88 26.66 -11.81
N SER A 335 -8.95 27.54 -11.42
CA SER A 335 -8.14 28.27 -12.39
C SER A 335 -7.01 27.37 -12.96
N ARG A 336 -6.51 27.74 -14.14
CA ARG A 336 -5.39 27.08 -14.80
C ARG A 336 -4.12 27.13 -13.95
N GLU A 337 -3.87 28.25 -13.30
CA GLU A 337 -2.71 28.50 -12.44
C GLU A 337 -2.74 27.57 -11.22
N LEU A 338 -3.90 27.44 -10.57
CA LEU A 338 -4.06 26.54 -9.43
C LEU A 338 -3.89 25.07 -9.85
N TYR A 339 -4.42 24.68 -11.00
CA TYR A 339 -4.21 23.35 -11.56
C TYR A 339 -2.72 23.06 -11.80
N GLN A 340 -1.99 24.00 -12.40
CA GLN A 340 -0.55 23.86 -12.65
C GLN A 340 0.24 23.77 -11.33
N LEU A 341 -0.13 24.56 -10.33
CA LEU A 341 0.44 24.48 -8.99
C LEU A 341 0.24 23.09 -8.37
N MET A 342 -0.99 22.56 -8.40
CA MET A 342 -1.29 21.19 -7.93
C MET A 342 -0.43 20.15 -8.64
N SER A 343 -0.31 20.26 -9.97
CA SER A 343 0.47 19.32 -10.79
C SER A 343 1.97 19.34 -10.44
N ASN A 344 2.54 20.52 -10.23
CA ASN A 344 3.94 20.67 -9.86
C ASN A 344 4.21 20.18 -8.44
N ASN A 345 3.35 20.57 -7.48
CA ASN A 345 3.44 20.12 -6.10
C ASN A 345 3.33 18.60 -5.99
N ALA A 346 2.45 17.97 -6.77
CA ALA A 346 2.27 16.52 -6.79
C ALA A 346 3.59 15.78 -7.09
N ARG A 347 4.31 16.17 -8.14
CA ARG A 347 5.60 15.57 -8.50
C ARG A 347 6.66 15.78 -7.42
N GLN A 348 6.78 17.01 -6.94
CA GLN A 348 7.75 17.36 -5.89
C GLN A 348 7.45 16.60 -4.59
N TYR A 349 6.17 16.47 -4.23
CA TYR A 349 5.76 15.75 -3.03
C TYR A 349 6.20 14.28 -3.04
N VAL A 350 5.98 13.57 -4.15
CA VAL A 350 6.41 12.17 -4.27
C VAL A 350 7.94 12.06 -4.20
N ALA A 351 8.65 12.91 -4.94
CA ALA A 351 10.12 12.87 -4.96
C ALA A 351 10.71 13.14 -3.58
N TYR A 352 10.17 14.12 -2.85
CA TYR A 352 10.72 14.55 -1.57
C TYR A 352 10.32 13.65 -0.40
N TYR A 353 9.05 13.22 -0.34
CA TYR A 353 8.54 12.48 0.83
C TYR A 353 8.45 10.97 0.63
N HIS A 354 8.29 10.49 -0.59
CA HIS A 354 8.06 9.08 -0.91
C HIS A 354 9.21 8.41 -1.66
N GLY A 355 10.28 9.14 -1.93
CA GLY A 355 11.48 8.55 -2.54
C GLY A 355 11.92 7.30 -1.76
N TYR A 356 12.01 6.16 -2.44
CA TYR A 356 12.23 4.86 -1.82
C TYR A 356 13.49 4.82 -0.93
N ARG A 357 14.57 5.51 -1.32
CA ARG A 357 15.79 5.62 -0.51
C ARG A 357 15.56 6.43 0.76
N ILE A 358 14.89 7.60 0.65
CA ILE A 358 14.63 8.50 1.78
C ILE A 358 13.82 7.78 2.86
N VAL A 359 12.72 7.13 2.44
CA VAL A 359 11.86 6.40 3.38
C VAL A 359 12.58 5.20 3.98
N THR A 360 13.44 4.53 3.21
CA THR A 360 14.24 3.39 3.71
C THR A 360 15.29 3.83 4.73
N GLN A 361 15.96 4.96 4.52
CA GLN A 361 16.88 5.52 5.50
C GLN A 361 16.17 5.85 6.82
N GLN A 362 14.94 6.38 6.75
CA GLN A 362 14.11 6.60 7.95
C GLN A 362 13.81 5.28 8.70
N LEU A 363 13.51 4.20 7.96
CA LEU A 363 13.32 2.88 8.56
C LEU A 363 14.60 2.38 9.24
N LEU A 364 15.74 2.42 8.55
CA LEU A 364 17.02 1.95 9.07
C LEU A 364 17.45 2.76 10.31
N ASN A 365 17.27 4.08 10.29
CA ASN A 365 17.52 4.96 11.43
C ASN A 365 16.61 4.64 12.63
N TYR A 366 15.34 4.32 12.37
CA TYR A 366 14.42 3.89 13.41
C TYR A 366 14.84 2.56 14.03
N LEU A 367 15.15 1.55 13.22
CA LEU A 367 15.60 0.24 13.68
C LEU A 367 16.91 0.34 14.48
N SER A 368 17.88 1.12 14.02
CA SER A 368 19.15 1.31 14.71
C SER A 368 19.02 1.95 16.09
N LYS A 369 18.03 2.82 16.27
CA LYS A 369 17.72 3.45 17.57
C LYS A 369 16.98 2.54 18.53
N THR A 370 16.06 1.74 18.02
CA THR A 370 15.17 0.90 18.84
C THR A 370 15.80 -0.45 19.20
N ASP A 371 16.71 -0.95 18.37
CA ASP A 371 17.31 -2.28 18.50
C ASP A 371 18.73 -2.28 19.09
N LYS A 372 19.25 -1.13 19.50
CA LYS A 372 20.52 -1.09 20.24
C LYS A 372 20.36 -1.92 21.52
N PRO A 373 21.34 -2.79 21.87
CA PRO A 373 21.36 -3.40 23.19
C PRO A 373 21.34 -2.28 24.24
N ILE A 374 20.48 -2.41 25.24
CA ILE A 374 20.50 -1.54 26.41
C ILE A 374 21.89 -1.76 27.03
N THR A 375 22.84 -0.89 26.72
CA THR A 375 24.11 -0.87 27.43
C THR A 375 23.77 -0.56 28.88
N SER A 376 24.15 -1.45 29.77
CA SER A 376 23.92 -1.43 31.21
C SER A 376 24.71 -0.32 31.93
N SER A 377 24.60 0.94 31.49
CA SER A 377 25.28 2.09 32.07
C SER A 377 24.35 3.12 32.72
N THR A 378 23.09 2.80 32.98
CA THR A 378 22.13 3.74 33.60
C THR A 378 21.71 3.33 35.04
N TYR A 379 22.32 2.34 35.63
CA TYR A 379 22.03 1.93 37.02
C TYR A 379 23.19 2.19 38.01
N LEU A 380 24.01 3.20 37.75
CA LEU A 380 25.00 3.66 38.75
C LEU A 380 24.96 5.18 38.76
N ASN A 381 23.98 5.75 39.45
CA ASN A 381 24.04 7.07 40.13
C ASN A 381 22.64 7.36 40.70
N ALA A 382 22.28 6.63 41.77
CA ALA A 382 21.37 7.14 42.80
C ALA A 382 22.28 7.59 43.94
N PRO A 383 22.28 8.88 44.35
CA PRO A 383 22.97 9.29 45.54
C PRO A 383 22.22 8.76 46.79
N ALA A 384 23.00 8.32 47.77
CA ALA A 384 22.59 7.83 49.06
C ALA A 384 21.77 8.88 49.87
#